data_75aecf4f1116e2387562cb35709b71cf
#
_entry.id   75aecf4f1116e2387562cb35709b71cf
#
_cell.length_a   1.000
_cell.length_b   1.000
_cell.length_c   1.000
_cell.angle_alpha   90.00
_cell.angle_beta   90.00
_cell.angle_gamma   90.00
#
_symmetry.space_group_name_H-M   'P 1'
#
loop_
_entity.id
_entity.type
_entity.pdbx_description
1 polymer ?
#
loop_
_entity_poly.entity_id
_entity_poly.type
_entity_poly.pdbx_seq_one_letter_code
_entity_poly.pdbx_strand_id
1 'polypeptide(L)'
;MTEQTDTRESLLDAAEKLFSEHGIQAASLRQITQEASANLAAVNYHFGSKDGLVRAVFHRRLRPMNDERLRRLAEVDLEAEDALEQILGAFLAPLLRLISERPDGVRAFARLMGRAWSEPSEEVRTIILEEIRETIDRFLAAFRQILPQLSETELMWRFHFVAGAMGHTVSCSYALERYSGGKCHTGNPDEILDQLVRFLAAGMRSPSKAQAN
;
A
#
# COMPACT_ATOMS: atom_id res chain seq x y z
N MET A 1 -31.67 2.36 9.15
CA MET A 1 -30.42 2.42 8.32
C MET A 1 -29.16 2.26 9.14
N THR A 2 -29.11 2.61 10.43
CA THR A 2 -27.94 2.54 11.31
C THR A 2 -27.44 1.13 11.63
N GLU A 3 -28.33 0.18 11.88
CA GLU A 3 -27.98 -1.20 12.31
C GLU A 3 -27.32 -2.05 11.20
N GLN A 4 -27.69 -1.85 9.95
CA GLN A 4 -27.09 -2.55 8.78
C GLN A 4 -25.70 -2.05 8.43
N THR A 5 -25.43 -0.77 8.64
CA THR A 5 -24.09 -0.19 8.42
C THR A 5 -23.13 -0.68 9.49
N ASP A 6 -23.61 -0.85 10.72
CA ASP A 6 -22.84 -1.36 11.86
C ASP A 6 -22.43 -2.82 11.63
N THR A 7 -23.34 -3.69 11.17
CA THR A 7 -23.02 -5.10 10.87
C THR A 7 -21.99 -5.26 9.73
N ARG A 8 -22.10 -4.44 8.69
CA ARG A 8 -21.13 -4.47 7.58
C ARG A 8 -19.73 -4.09 8.05
N GLU A 9 -19.59 -3.03 8.82
CA GLU A 9 -18.30 -2.58 9.35
C GLU A 9 -17.74 -3.59 10.38
N SER A 10 -18.57 -4.15 11.26
CA SER A 10 -18.16 -5.20 12.20
C SER A 10 -17.60 -6.44 11.47
N LEU A 11 -18.21 -6.84 10.35
CA LEU A 11 -17.70 -7.94 9.51
C LEU A 11 -16.37 -7.59 8.87
N LEU A 12 -16.19 -6.35 8.39
CA LEU A 12 -14.92 -5.91 7.81
C LEU A 12 -13.82 -5.85 8.86
N ASP A 13 -14.10 -5.36 10.07
CA ASP A 13 -13.13 -5.30 11.16
C ASP A 13 -12.69 -6.70 11.60
N ALA A 14 -13.66 -7.61 11.80
CA ALA A 14 -13.39 -9.00 12.12
C ALA A 14 -12.58 -9.71 11.03
N ALA A 15 -12.93 -9.50 9.77
CA ALA A 15 -12.21 -10.07 8.63
C ALA A 15 -10.78 -9.55 8.57
N GLU A 16 -10.57 -8.24 8.65
CA GLU A 16 -9.23 -7.63 8.62
C GLU A 16 -8.34 -8.15 9.74
N LYS A 17 -8.86 -8.24 10.97
CA LYS A 17 -8.18 -8.81 12.12
C LYS A 17 -7.75 -10.26 11.84
N LEU A 18 -8.69 -11.13 11.49
CA LEU A 18 -8.42 -12.56 11.27
C LEU A 18 -7.52 -12.81 10.07
N PHE A 19 -7.66 -12.04 8.99
CA PHE A 19 -6.76 -12.12 7.83
C PHE A 19 -5.32 -11.71 8.20
N SER A 20 -5.16 -10.66 9.01
CA SER A 20 -3.83 -10.22 9.45
C SER A 20 -3.16 -11.20 10.44
N GLU A 21 -3.93 -11.91 11.25
CA GLU A 21 -3.44 -12.84 12.26
C GLU A 21 -3.18 -14.24 11.70
N HIS A 22 -4.08 -14.76 10.89
CA HIS A 22 -4.07 -16.16 10.46
C HIS A 22 -3.79 -16.36 8.96
N GLY A 23 -3.89 -15.29 8.14
CA GLY A 23 -3.87 -15.36 6.68
C GLY A 23 -5.28 -15.47 6.10
N ILE A 24 -5.41 -15.08 4.83
CA ILE A 24 -6.70 -14.98 4.16
C ILE A 24 -7.32 -16.36 3.94
N GLN A 25 -6.52 -17.34 3.53
CA GLN A 25 -7.01 -18.69 3.26
C GLN A 25 -7.45 -19.41 4.54
N ALA A 26 -6.69 -19.27 5.62
CA ALA A 26 -6.96 -19.96 6.89
C ALA A 26 -8.17 -19.39 7.64
N ALA A 27 -8.47 -18.11 7.49
CA ALA A 27 -9.62 -17.49 8.13
C ALA A 27 -10.95 -17.96 7.48
N SER A 28 -11.79 -18.62 8.26
CA SER A 28 -13.10 -19.10 7.79
C SER A 28 -14.20 -18.05 7.99
N LEU A 29 -15.22 -18.06 7.11
CA LEU A 29 -16.41 -17.20 7.28
C LEU A 29 -17.11 -17.40 8.63
N ARG A 30 -17.06 -18.63 9.17
CA ARG A 30 -17.65 -18.93 10.48
C ARG A 30 -16.91 -18.22 11.61
N GLN A 31 -15.58 -18.18 11.57
CA GLN A 31 -14.77 -17.43 12.56
C GLN A 31 -15.04 -15.92 12.44
N ILE A 32 -15.10 -15.41 11.21
CA ILE A 32 -15.37 -13.98 10.96
C ILE A 32 -16.74 -13.58 11.48
N THR A 33 -17.78 -14.37 11.18
CA THR A 33 -19.14 -14.07 11.66
C THR A 33 -19.26 -14.18 13.18
N GLN A 34 -18.57 -15.14 13.80
CA GLN A 34 -18.52 -15.26 15.25
C GLN A 34 -17.84 -14.04 15.90
N GLU A 35 -16.70 -13.62 15.39
CA GLU A 35 -15.97 -12.44 15.87
C GLU A 35 -16.81 -11.16 15.72
N ALA A 36 -17.51 -11.01 14.59
CA ALA A 36 -18.37 -9.87 14.30
C ALA A 36 -19.74 -9.91 15.00
N SER A 37 -20.05 -10.93 15.79
CA SER A 37 -21.39 -11.18 16.35
C SER A 37 -22.49 -11.14 15.27
N ALA A 38 -22.19 -11.64 14.07
CA ALA A 38 -23.06 -11.68 12.92
C ALA A 38 -23.36 -13.13 12.47
N ASN A 39 -24.16 -13.31 11.44
CA ASN A 39 -24.44 -14.62 10.86
C ASN A 39 -23.93 -14.71 9.40
N LEU A 40 -23.89 -15.93 8.86
CA LEU A 40 -23.40 -16.17 7.49
C LEU A 40 -24.29 -15.51 6.43
N ALA A 41 -25.58 -15.35 6.68
CA ALA A 41 -26.48 -14.65 5.77
C ALA A 41 -26.10 -13.18 5.59
N ALA A 42 -25.58 -12.53 6.65
CA ALA A 42 -25.08 -11.15 6.58
C ALA A 42 -23.85 -11.04 5.65
N VAL A 43 -22.92 -12.02 5.69
CA VAL A 43 -21.79 -12.03 4.75
C VAL A 43 -22.26 -12.15 3.31
N ASN A 44 -23.18 -13.09 3.05
CA ASN A 44 -23.73 -13.28 1.70
C ASN A 44 -24.49 -12.03 1.23
N TYR A 45 -25.24 -11.40 2.12
CA TYR A 45 -25.99 -10.17 1.79
C TYR A 45 -25.09 -8.99 1.47
N HIS A 46 -24.04 -8.73 2.29
CA HIS A 46 -23.19 -7.54 2.14
C HIS A 46 -22.04 -7.73 1.13
N PHE A 47 -21.54 -8.96 0.97
CA PHE A 47 -20.29 -9.22 0.22
C PHE A 47 -20.44 -10.31 -0.83
N GLY A 48 -21.53 -11.10 -0.83
CA GLY A 48 -21.77 -12.18 -1.77
C GLY A 48 -20.95 -13.45 -1.52
N SER A 49 -19.66 -13.31 -1.24
CA SER A 49 -18.73 -14.42 -1.04
C SER A 49 -17.58 -14.03 -0.10
N LYS A 50 -16.70 -15.02 0.21
CA LYS A 50 -15.44 -14.74 0.91
C LYS A 50 -14.54 -13.80 0.10
N ASP A 51 -14.45 -14.00 -1.21
CA ASP A 51 -13.64 -13.16 -2.10
C ASP A 51 -14.19 -11.73 -2.18
N GLY A 52 -15.52 -11.57 -2.19
CA GLY A 52 -16.16 -10.27 -2.07
C GLY A 52 -15.84 -9.57 -0.74
N LEU A 53 -15.80 -10.31 0.37
CA LEU A 53 -15.35 -9.78 1.66
C LEU A 53 -13.86 -9.42 1.65
N VAL A 54 -13.00 -10.26 1.07
CA VAL A 54 -11.56 -9.97 0.88
C VAL A 54 -11.39 -8.68 0.08
N ARG A 55 -12.06 -8.57 -1.07
CA ARG A 55 -12.05 -7.35 -1.90
C ARG A 55 -12.50 -6.12 -1.09
N ALA A 56 -13.56 -6.22 -0.32
CA ALA A 56 -14.06 -5.11 0.48
C ALA A 56 -13.08 -4.67 1.57
N VAL A 57 -12.34 -5.61 2.19
CA VAL A 57 -11.29 -5.30 3.19
C VAL A 57 -10.16 -4.53 2.53
N PHE A 58 -9.63 -4.99 1.38
CA PHE A 58 -8.57 -4.28 0.66
C PHE A 58 -9.04 -2.94 0.13
N HIS A 59 -10.23 -2.87 -0.46
CA HIS A 59 -10.83 -1.63 -0.96
C HIS A 59 -10.92 -0.57 0.15
N ARG A 60 -11.44 -0.93 1.34
CA ARG A 60 -11.57 -0.03 2.48
C ARG A 60 -10.24 0.64 2.87
N ARG A 61 -9.12 -0.07 2.72
CA ARG A 61 -7.78 0.41 3.09
C ARG A 61 -7.03 1.08 1.96
N LEU A 62 -7.10 0.50 0.76
CA LEU A 62 -6.34 0.99 -0.38
C LEU A 62 -6.98 2.20 -1.04
N ARG A 63 -8.32 2.25 -1.11
CA ARG A 63 -9.02 3.32 -1.83
C ARG A 63 -8.72 4.71 -1.29
N PRO A 64 -8.87 5.02 0.01
CA PRO A 64 -8.58 6.36 0.52
C PRO A 64 -7.12 6.77 0.31
N MET A 65 -6.19 5.82 0.45
CA MET A 65 -4.77 6.04 0.23
C MET A 65 -4.46 6.33 -1.25
N ASN A 66 -5.07 5.57 -2.16
CA ASN A 66 -4.89 5.75 -3.60
C ASN A 66 -5.54 7.05 -4.09
N ASP A 67 -6.71 7.40 -3.60
CA ASP A 67 -7.36 8.69 -3.91
C ASP A 67 -6.46 9.87 -3.48
N GLU A 68 -5.85 9.81 -2.29
CA GLU A 68 -4.92 10.84 -1.83
C GLU A 68 -3.64 10.87 -2.67
N ARG A 69 -3.11 9.72 -3.09
CA ARG A 69 -1.97 9.64 -4.02
C ARG A 69 -2.28 10.33 -5.34
N LEU A 70 -3.42 10.00 -5.95
CA LEU A 70 -3.83 10.58 -7.23
C LEU A 70 -4.11 12.08 -7.13
N ARG A 71 -4.72 12.52 -6.02
CA ARG A 71 -4.92 13.95 -5.74
C ARG A 71 -3.58 14.69 -5.67
N ARG A 72 -2.61 14.15 -4.92
CA ARG A 72 -1.26 14.75 -4.82
C ARG A 72 -0.54 14.74 -6.15
N LEU A 73 -0.63 13.64 -6.91
CA LEU A 73 -0.01 13.55 -8.22
C LEU A 73 -0.56 14.61 -9.19
N ALA A 74 -1.86 14.92 -9.11
CA ALA A 74 -2.47 15.95 -9.93
C ALA A 74 -2.00 17.39 -9.60
N GLU A 75 -1.41 17.60 -8.43
CA GLU A 75 -0.86 18.89 -7.99
C GLU A 75 0.64 19.04 -8.36
N VAL A 76 1.29 17.98 -8.89
CA VAL A 76 2.71 18.03 -9.26
C VAL A 76 2.91 18.87 -10.52
N ASP A 77 3.83 19.81 -10.46
CA ASP A 77 4.36 20.51 -11.64
C ASP A 77 5.44 19.63 -12.29
N LEU A 78 5.11 19.01 -13.43
CA LEU A 78 6.02 18.12 -14.15
C LEU A 78 7.17 18.85 -14.84
N GLU A 79 7.12 20.19 -14.96
CA GLU A 79 8.20 21.01 -15.51
C GLU A 79 9.16 21.53 -14.42
N ALA A 80 8.86 21.30 -13.15
CA ALA A 80 9.72 21.72 -12.04
C ALA A 80 11.03 20.91 -12.01
N GLU A 81 12.12 21.52 -11.54
CA GLU A 81 13.43 20.84 -11.39
C GLU A 81 13.35 19.65 -10.42
N ASP A 82 12.47 19.72 -9.42
CA ASP A 82 12.22 18.70 -8.41
C ASP A 82 10.98 17.83 -8.69
N ALA A 83 10.47 17.81 -9.93
CA ALA A 83 9.27 17.05 -10.32
C ALA A 83 9.36 15.57 -9.90
N LEU A 84 10.54 14.95 -10.02
CA LEU A 84 10.76 13.55 -9.60
C LEU A 84 10.53 13.37 -8.10
N GLU A 85 11.08 14.25 -7.28
CA GLU A 85 10.91 14.26 -5.84
C GLU A 85 9.45 14.48 -5.45
N GLN A 86 8.76 15.38 -6.14
CA GLN A 86 7.34 15.65 -5.93
C GLN A 86 6.49 14.40 -6.25
N ILE A 87 6.73 13.72 -7.37
CA ILE A 87 6.02 12.47 -7.73
C ILE A 87 6.28 11.38 -6.69
N LEU A 88 7.55 11.19 -6.30
CA LEU A 88 7.90 10.22 -5.25
C LEU A 88 7.21 10.58 -3.92
N GLY A 89 7.23 11.85 -3.54
CA GLY A 89 6.53 12.35 -2.35
C GLY A 89 5.02 12.09 -2.40
N ALA A 90 4.38 12.33 -3.55
CA ALA A 90 2.96 12.06 -3.76
C ALA A 90 2.61 10.57 -3.57
N PHE A 91 3.50 9.66 -3.99
CA PHE A 91 3.32 8.21 -3.84
C PHE A 91 3.56 7.72 -2.41
N LEU A 92 4.62 8.19 -1.76
CA LEU A 92 5.11 7.67 -0.48
C LEU A 92 4.40 8.28 0.73
N ALA A 93 4.15 9.61 0.73
CA ALA A 93 3.67 10.33 1.89
C ALA A 93 2.33 9.83 2.45
N PRO A 94 1.31 9.44 1.65
CA PRO A 94 0.04 9.00 2.20
C PRO A 94 0.16 7.79 3.12
N LEU A 95 1.01 6.81 2.77
CA LEU A 95 1.23 5.63 3.62
C LEU A 95 2.04 5.97 4.88
N LEU A 96 3.08 6.79 4.77
CA LEU A 96 3.91 7.18 5.90
C LEU A 96 3.14 8.01 6.93
N ARG A 97 2.24 8.90 6.49
CA ARG A 97 1.36 9.66 7.39
C ARG A 97 0.39 8.78 8.17
N LEU A 98 -0.16 7.75 7.52
CA LEU A 98 -1.02 6.79 8.21
C LEU A 98 -0.30 6.09 9.37
N ILE A 99 1.03 5.90 9.30
CA ILE A 99 1.81 5.30 10.39
C ILE A 99 1.77 6.17 11.65
N SER A 100 1.89 7.50 11.49
CA SER A 100 1.88 8.42 12.63
C SER A 100 0.47 8.62 13.21
N GLU A 101 -0.55 8.64 12.36
CA GLU A 101 -1.93 8.90 12.79
C GLU A 101 -2.60 7.66 13.41
N ARG A 102 -2.30 6.47 12.90
CA ARG A 102 -2.91 5.20 13.33
C ARG A 102 -1.90 4.05 13.31
N PRO A 103 -0.90 4.07 14.20
CA PRO A 103 0.22 3.12 14.13
C PRO A 103 -0.22 1.65 14.19
N ASP A 104 -1.22 1.31 15.01
CA ASP A 104 -1.72 -0.07 15.11
C ASP A 104 -2.49 -0.51 13.87
N GLY A 105 -3.30 0.37 13.29
CA GLY A 105 -4.03 0.12 12.05
C GLY A 105 -3.09 -0.10 10.86
N VAL A 106 -2.02 0.69 10.76
CA VAL A 106 -1.02 0.52 9.69
C VAL A 106 -0.20 -0.74 9.87
N ARG A 107 0.18 -1.09 11.10
CA ARG A 107 0.87 -2.36 11.37
C ARG A 107 0.00 -3.57 11.00
N ALA A 108 -1.29 -3.52 11.32
CA ALA A 108 -2.24 -4.56 10.91
C ALA A 108 -2.36 -4.65 9.38
N PHE A 109 -2.48 -3.49 8.71
CA PHE A 109 -2.53 -3.43 7.25
C PHE A 109 -1.22 -3.89 6.60
N ALA A 110 -0.05 -3.48 7.11
CA ALA A 110 1.24 -3.95 6.62
C ALA A 110 1.41 -5.47 6.77
N ARG A 111 0.95 -6.04 7.90
CA ARG A 111 0.91 -7.50 8.07
C ARG A 111 -0.04 -8.17 7.08
N LEU A 112 -1.23 -7.60 6.87
CA LEU A 112 -2.19 -8.09 5.91
C LEU A 112 -1.62 -8.09 4.49
N MET A 113 -0.98 -6.99 4.06
CA MET A 113 -0.33 -6.88 2.76
C MET A 113 0.82 -7.86 2.61
N GLY A 114 1.70 -7.98 3.63
CA GLY A 114 2.80 -8.94 3.62
C GLY A 114 2.31 -10.39 3.48
N ARG A 115 1.24 -10.75 4.19
CA ARG A 115 0.61 -12.08 4.07
C ARG A 115 0.00 -12.28 2.69
N ALA A 116 -0.73 -11.32 2.18
CA ALA A 116 -1.38 -11.41 0.87
C ALA A 116 -0.38 -11.61 -0.27
N TRP A 117 0.79 -10.97 -0.22
CA TRP A 117 1.87 -11.20 -1.19
C TRP A 117 2.57 -12.54 -1.02
N SER A 118 2.58 -13.09 0.19
CA SER A 118 3.18 -14.39 0.50
C SER A 118 2.20 -15.55 0.32
N GLU A 119 0.92 -15.27 0.19
CA GLU A 119 -0.13 -16.28 0.03
C GLU A 119 -0.10 -16.87 -1.38
N PRO A 120 -0.25 -18.19 -1.53
CA PRO A 120 -0.22 -18.84 -2.85
C PRO A 120 -1.50 -18.64 -3.68
N SER A 121 -2.47 -17.83 -3.20
CA SER A 121 -3.74 -17.59 -3.89
C SER A 121 -3.59 -16.56 -4.99
N GLU A 122 -3.83 -16.99 -6.22
CA GLU A 122 -3.87 -16.15 -7.42
C GLU A 122 -5.05 -15.15 -7.33
N GLU A 123 -6.18 -15.56 -6.75
CA GLU A 123 -7.37 -14.72 -6.59
C GLU A 123 -7.08 -13.52 -5.69
N VAL A 124 -6.39 -13.74 -4.58
CA VAL A 124 -6.01 -12.64 -3.66
C VAL A 124 -5.05 -11.66 -4.34
N ARG A 125 -4.05 -12.17 -5.07
CA ARG A 125 -3.13 -11.32 -5.84
C ARG A 125 -3.86 -10.50 -6.89
N THR A 126 -4.79 -11.11 -7.61
CA THR A 126 -5.61 -10.43 -8.62
C THR A 126 -6.43 -9.31 -8.00
N ILE A 127 -7.10 -9.56 -6.85
CA ILE A 127 -7.87 -8.54 -6.13
C ILE A 127 -6.98 -7.33 -5.79
N ILE A 128 -5.80 -7.55 -5.24
CA ILE A 128 -4.90 -6.46 -4.87
C ILE A 128 -4.43 -5.68 -6.12
N LEU A 129 -4.02 -6.40 -7.18
CA LEU A 129 -3.56 -5.76 -8.41
C LEU A 129 -4.65 -4.91 -9.07
N GLU A 130 -5.91 -5.35 -9.04
CA GLU A 130 -7.05 -4.57 -9.53
C GLU A 130 -7.25 -3.27 -8.72
N GLU A 131 -7.14 -3.34 -7.38
CA GLU A 131 -7.31 -2.17 -6.50
C GLU A 131 -6.21 -1.11 -6.64
N ILE A 132 -5.00 -1.49 -7.08
CA ILE A 132 -3.88 -0.56 -7.23
C ILE A 132 -3.57 -0.16 -8.67
N ARG A 133 -4.18 -0.82 -9.67
CA ARG A 133 -3.88 -0.67 -11.10
C ARG A 133 -3.92 0.79 -11.55
N GLU A 134 -5.04 1.48 -11.35
CA GLU A 134 -5.21 2.87 -11.78
C GLU A 134 -4.10 3.77 -11.21
N THR A 135 -3.79 3.61 -9.94
CA THR A 135 -2.75 4.39 -9.28
C THR A 135 -1.38 4.12 -9.90
N ILE A 136 -1.02 2.85 -10.12
CA ILE A 136 0.25 2.47 -10.74
C ILE A 136 0.35 3.07 -12.15
N ASP A 137 -0.69 2.92 -12.98
CA ASP A 137 -0.70 3.39 -14.36
C ASP A 137 -0.51 4.92 -14.43
N ARG A 138 -1.14 5.68 -13.53
CA ARG A 138 -1.01 7.15 -13.47
C ARG A 138 0.39 7.58 -13.04
N PHE A 139 0.97 6.94 -12.03
CA PHE A 139 2.34 7.23 -11.59
C PHE A 139 3.37 6.86 -12.66
N LEU A 140 3.23 5.71 -13.32
CA LEU A 140 4.10 5.33 -14.43
C LEU A 140 4.00 6.32 -15.59
N ALA A 141 2.80 6.83 -15.90
CA ALA A 141 2.63 7.85 -16.92
C ALA A 141 3.38 9.15 -16.57
N ALA A 142 3.31 9.61 -15.31
CA ALA A 142 4.04 10.78 -14.85
C ALA A 142 5.56 10.57 -14.91
N PHE A 143 6.06 9.42 -14.45
CA PHE A 143 7.49 9.09 -14.54
C PHE A 143 7.99 9.01 -15.99
N ARG A 144 7.20 8.48 -16.94
CA ARG A 144 7.57 8.47 -18.36
C ARG A 144 7.80 9.86 -18.94
N GLN A 145 7.01 10.84 -18.51
CA GLN A 145 7.17 12.22 -18.99
C GLN A 145 8.49 12.84 -18.52
N ILE A 146 8.86 12.63 -17.25
CA ILE A 146 10.05 13.25 -16.67
C ILE A 146 11.34 12.43 -16.83
N LEU A 147 11.23 11.14 -17.15
CA LEU A 147 12.35 10.22 -17.37
C LEU A 147 12.28 9.53 -18.75
N PRO A 148 12.20 10.30 -19.86
CA PRO A 148 12.00 9.74 -21.21
C PRO A 148 13.16 8.87 -21.68
N GLN A 149 14.33 8.95 -21.04
CA GLN A 149 15.51 8.14 -21.32
C GLN A 149 15.40 6.69 -20.83
N LEU A 150 14.43 6.37 -19.96
CA LEU A 150 14.26 5.02 -19.47
C LEU A 150 13.37 4.20 -20.41
N SER A 151 13.79 2.97 -20.69
CA SER A 151 12.91 2.00 -21.32
C SER A 151 11.76 1.63 -20.38
N GLU A 152 10.65 1.14 -20.94
CA GLU A 152 9.49 0.67 -20.18
C GLU A 152 9.89 -0.38 -19.13
N THR A 153 10.75 -1.31 -19.50
CA THR A 153 11.25 -2.37 -18.62
C THR A 153 12.06 -1.80 -17.43
N GLU A 154 12.95 -0.82 -17.70
CA GLU A 154 13.72 -0.18 -16.63
C GLU A 154 12.84 0.62 -15.69
N LEU A 155 11.86 1.35 -16.24
CA LEU A 155 10.91 2.11 -15.44
C LEU A 155 10.10 1.20 -14.52
N MET A 156 9.60 0.07 -15.03
CA MET A 156 8.87 -0.92 -14.23
C MET A 156 9.72 -1.49 -13.09
N TRP A 157 10.98 -1.84 -13.35
CA TRP A 157 11.90 -2.30 -12.30
C TRP A 157 12.15 -1.23 -11.24
N ARG A 158 12.43 0.00 -11.65
CA ARG A 158 12.69 1.10 -10.71
C ARG A 158 11.47 1.42 -9.86
N PHE A 159 10.28 1.45 -10.46
CA PHE A 159 9.04 1.61 -9.71
C PHE A 159 8.77 0.45 -8.74
N HIS A 160 9.08 -0.79 -9.16
CA HIS A 160 9.02 -1.94 -8.26
C HIS A 160 9.94 -1.77 -7.03
N PHE A 161 11.15 -1.23 -7.22
CA PHE A 161 12.06 -0.94 -6.11
C PHE A 161 11.54 0.20 -5.23
N VAL A 162 10.90 1.24 -5.79
CA VAL A 162 10.21 2.29 -5.02
C VAL A 162 9.14 1.67 -4.10
N ALA A 163 8.28 0.82 -4.64
CA ALA A 163 7.24 0.14 -3.88
C ALA A 163 7.82 -0.81 -2.82
N GLY A 164 8.89 -1.52 -3.16
CA GLY A 164 9.61 -2.41 -2.24
C GLY A 164 10.26 -1.68 -1.08
N ALA A 165 10.95 -0.57 -1.36
CA ALA A 165 11.57 0.26 -0.32
C ALA A 165 10.53 0.83 0.65
N MET A 166 9.41 1.34 0.12
CA MET A 166 8.28 1.81 0.93
C MET A 166 7.73 0.69 1.83
N GLY A 167 7.43 -0.48 1.24
CA GLY A 167 6.87 -1.61 1.97
C GLY A 167 7.79 -2.12 3.08
N HIS A 168 9.10 -2.22 2.80
CA HIS A 168 10.10 -2.62 3.79
C HIS A 168 10.21 -1.59 4.92
N THR A 169 10.28 -0.30 4.58
CA THR A 169 10.37 0.77 5.58
C THR A 169 9.18 0.74 6.54
N VAL A 170 7.96 0.59 6.02
CA VAL A 170 6.74 0.50 6.86
C VAL A 170 6.75 -0.74 7.75
N SER A 171 7.21 -1.87 7.23
CA SER A 171 7.15 -3.14 7.95
C SER A 171 8.28 -3.34 8.96
N CYS A 172 9.46 -2.76 8.71
CA CYS A 172 10.71 -3.08 9.40
C CYS A 172 11.41 -1.85 10.03
N SER A 173 10.76 -0.70 10.13
CA SER A 173 11.36 0.52 10.70
C SER A 173 11.93 0.31 12.11
N TYR A 174 11.27 -0.48 12.95
CA TYR A 174 11.76 -0.82 14.30
C TYR A 174 13.13 -1.51 14.29
N ALA A 175 13.42 -2.30 13.26
CA ALA A 175 14.70 -2.98 13.12
C ALA A 175 15.83 -1.98 12.85
N LEU A 176 15.57 -0.99 12.00
CA LEU A 176 16.53 0.08 11.69
C LEU A 176 16.91 0.87 12.94
N GLU A 177 15.94 1.26 13.77
CA GLU A 177 16.17 1.99 15.00
C GLU A 177 17.06 1.17 15.97
N ARG A 178 16.77 -0.13 16.09
CA ARG A 178 17.55 -1.05 16.92
C ARG A 178 18.97 -1.26 16.40
N TYR A 179 19.14 -1.52 15.09
CA TYR A 179 20.44 -1.75 14.46
C TYR A 179 21.33 -0.51 14.48
N SER A 180 20.73 0.67 14.35
CA SER A 180 21.48 1.93 14.38
C SER A 180 21.90 2.36 15.79
N GLY A 181 21.49 1.64 16.83
CA GLY A 181 21.69 2.06 18.23
C GLY A 181 20.97 3.36 18.55
N GLY A 182 19.79 3.58 17.96
CA GLY A 182 18.97 4.79 18.15
C GLY A 182 19.41 6.00 17.33
N LYS A 183 20.35 5.85 16.38
CA LYS A 183 20.79 6.96 15.51
C LYS A 183 19.78 7.28 14.41
N CYS A 184 19.03 6.29 13.96
CA CYS A 184 17.94 6.45 13.00
C CYS A 184 16.62 6.46 13.76
N HIS A 185 15.95 7.60 13.80
CA HIS A 185 14.65 7.73 14.45
C HIS A 185 13.53 7.44 13.44
N THR A 186 12.70 6.44 13.74
CA THR A 186 11.62 6.01 12.84
C THR A 186 10.24 6.53 13.28
N GLY A 187 10.20 7.40 14.28
CA GLY A 187 8.97 8.03 14.77
C GLY A 187 8.53 9.27 14.00
N ASN A 188 9.39 9.85 13.15
CA ASN A 188 9.08 11.03 12.36
C ASN A 188 8.83 10.66 10.88
N PRO A 189 7.57 10.67 10.39
CA PRO A 189 7.25 10.30 9.01
C PRO A 189 7.85 11.26 7.97
N ASP A 190 8.04 12.54 8.29
CA ASP A 190 8.60 13.51 7.36
C ASP A 190 10.12 13.27 7.17
N GLU A 191 10.83 12.87 8.22
CA GLU A 191 12.24 12.48 8.12
C GLU A 191 12.40 11.20 7.29
N ILE A 192 11.55 10.20 7.52
CA ILE A 192 11.54 8.97 6.73
C ILE A 192 11.26 9.29 5.26
N LEU A 193 10.29 10.17 5.00
CA LEU A 193 9.93 10.58 3.65
C LEU A 193 11.11 11.24 2.93
N ASP A 194 11.78 12.20 3.60
CA ASP A 194 12.96 12.89 3.03
C ASP A 194 14.07 11.90 2.67
N GLN A 195 14.41 10.97 3.56
CA GLN A 195 15.43 9.95 3.31
C GLN A 195 15.05 9.03 2.15
N LEU A 196 13.80 8.57 2.10
CA LEU A 196 13.31 7.71 1.02
C LEU A 196 13.32 8.46 -0.32
N VAL A 197 12.80 9.68 -0.37
CA VAL A 197 12.72 10.46 -1.60
C VAL A 197 14.12 10.70 -2.17
N ARG A 198 15.08 11.14 -1.35
CA ARG A 198 16.47 11.36 -1.78
C ARG A 198 17.12 10.11 -2.34
N PHE A 199 17.01 9.00 -1.64
CA PHE A 199 17.58 7.72 -2.07
C PHE A 199 16.94 7.22 -3.36
N LEU A 200 15.62 7.25 -3.44
CA LEU A 200 14.87 6.74 -4.58
C LEU A 200 15.02 7.64 -5.80
N ALA A 201 15.06 8.97 -5.63
CA ALA A 201 15.30 9.90 -6.72
C ALA A 201 16.68 9.66 -7.37
N ALA A 202 17.72 9.42 -6.58
CA ALA A 202 19.04 9.04 -7.10
C ALA A 202 18.98 7.72 -7.90
N GLY A 203 18.26 6.72 -7.41
CA GLY A 203 18.04 5.45 -8.10
C GLY A 203 17.23 5.62 -9.40
N MET A 204 16.20 6.44 -9.38
CA MET A 204 15.37 6.74 -10.56
C MET A 204 16.16 7.51 -11.64
N ARG A 205 17.11 8.38 -11.26
CA ARG A 205 17.98 9.14 -12.19
C ARG A 205 19.20 8.38 -12.64
N SER A 206 19.50 7.20 -12.10
CA SER A 206 20.69 6.45 -12.52
C SER A 206 20.69 6.22 -14.05
N PRO A 207 21.86 6.23 -14.73
CA PRO A 207 21.93 6.02 -16.18
C PRO A 207 21.20 4.76 -16.64
N SER A 208 20.55 4.82 -17.79
CA SER A 208 19.97 3.64 -18.45
C SER A 208 21.09 2.71 -18.92
N LYS A 209 20.85 1.39 -18.92
CA LYS A 209 21.77 0.41 -19.49
C LYS A 209 22.06 0.68 -20.97
N ALA A 210 21.11 1.26 -21.70
CA ALA A 210 21.28 1.63 -23.11
C ALA A 210 22.25 2.81 -23.29
N GLN A 211 22.52 3.62 -22.26
CA GLN A 211 23.45 4.75 -22.28
C GLN A 211 24.83 4.39 -21.71
N ALA A 212 24.99 3.21 -21.14
CA ALA A 212 26.24 2.75 -20.50
C ALA A 212 27.16 1.95 -21.46
N ASN A 213 26.77 1.78 -22.73
CA ASN A 213 27.55 1.23 -23.84
C ASN A 213 27.81 2.31 -24.87
#